data_d57a721a371028489a84e20532334b1f
#
_entry.id   d57a721a371028489a84e20532334b1f
#
_cell.length_a   1.000
_cell.length_b   1.000
_cell.length_c   1.000
_cell.angle_alpha   90.00
_cell.angle_beta   90.00
_cell.angle_gamma   90.00
#
_symmetry.space_group_name_H-M   'P 1'
#
loop_
_entity.id
_entity.type
_entity.pdbx_description
1 polymer ?
#
loop_
_entity_poly.entity_id
_entity_poly.type
_entity_poly.pdbx_seq_one_letter_code
_entity_poly.pdbx_strand_id
1 'polypeptide(L)'
;VVKDYIKNPKPNGYKSYHMVVTIPIYLSDGPVDTKVEIQIRTIAMDFWASLEHKIYYKFEGNAPDYLEQELKACADMADMLDNKMFSLNQAITKIAEEQAKEKEAAKVAEKMKKAEREDVPAGNEQEPKDGKRSGEAASGNRKEAGE
;
A
#
# COMPACT_ATOMS: atom_id res chain seq x y z
N VAL A 1 5.88 -23.27 23.05
CA VAL A 1 4.62 -22.98 23.76
C VAL A 1 4.08 -21.65 23.25
N VAL A 2 2.79 -21.60 22.95
CA VAL A 2 2.10 -20.40 22.46
C VAL A 2 0.95 -20.06 23.41
N LYS A 3 0.80 -18.78 23.73
CA LYS A 3 -0.37 -18.23 24.44
C LYS A 3 -0.92 -17.06 23.62
N ASP A 4 -2.14 -17.21 23.15
CA ASP A 4 -2.82 -16.22 22.29
C ASP A 4 -3.79 -15.39 23.15
N TYR A 5 -3.27 -14.31 23.73
CA TYR A 5 -4.06 -13.32 24.47
C TYR A 5 -4.72 -12.26 23.54
N ILE A 6 -4.50 -12.34 22.23
CA ILE A 6 -5.26 -11.52 21.28
C ILE A 6 -6.66 -12.11 21.13
N LYS A 7 -6.76 -13.44 20.94
CA LYS A 7 -8.05 -14.15 20.88
C LYS A 7 -8.72 -14.28 22.24
N ASN A 8 -7.93 -14.47 23.29
CA ASN A 8 -8.40 -14.68 24.66
C ASN A 8 -7.74 -13.67 25.60
N PRO A 9 -8.18 -12.39 25.61
CA PRO A 9 -7.61 -11.36 26.46
C PRO A 9 -7.67 -11.72 27.94
N LYS A 10 -6.72 -11.21 28.72
CA LYS A 10 -6.80 -11.32 30.17
C LYS A 10 -7.97 -10.48 30.72
N PRO A 11 -8.47 -10.77 31.93
CA PRO A 11 -9.58 -10.03 32.55
C PRO A 11 -9.37 -8.51 32.60
N ASN A 12 -8.13 -8.06 32.79
CA ASN A 12 -7.76 -6.63 32.81
C ASN A 12 -7.68 -5.97 31.43
N GLY A 13 -7.95 -6.71 30.33
CA GLY A 13 -7.87 -6.20 28.96
C GLY A 13 -6.52 -6.40 28.26
N TYR A 14 -5.53 -7.02 28.92
CA TYR A 14 -4.22 -7.28 28.31
C TYR A 14 -4.34 -8.17 27.07
N LYS A 15 -3.73 -7.71 25.96
CA LYS A 15 -3.62 -8.42 24.68
C LYS A 15 -2.16 -8.55 24.25
N SER A 16 -1.78 -9.75 23.83
CA SER A 16 -0.45 -10.05 23.24
C SER A 16 -0.45 -11.48 22.70
N TYR A 17 0.35 -11.72 21.67
CA TYR A 17 0.66 -13.08 21.24
C TYR A 17 2.02 -13.48 21.80
N HIS A 18 2.06 -14.53 22.65
CA HIS A 18 3.28 -15.00 23.29
C HIS A 18 3.74 -16.31 22.67
N MET A 19 5.00 -16.35 22.30
CA MET A 19 5.64 -17.53 21.72
C MET A 19 6.95 -17.81 22.46
N VAL A 20 7.09 -19.02 22.99
CA VAL A 20 8.35 -19.47 23.59
C VAL A 20 9.08 -20.35 22.58
N VAL A 21 10.23 -19.91 22.17
CA VAL A 21 11.15 -20.61 21.26
C VAL A 21 12.41 -21.03 22.01
N THR A 22 13.04 -22.10 21.55
CA THR A 22 14.37 -22.51 22.03
C THR A 22 15.40 -22.15 20.95
N ILE A 23 16.43 -21.40 21.34
CA ILE A 23 17.53 -21.02 20.47
C ILE A 23 18.84 -21.48 21.06
N PRO A 24 19.79 -22.00 20.26
CA PRO A 24 21.13 -22.31 20.74
C PRO A 24 21.93 -21.02 20.91
N ILE A 25 22.47 -20.81 22.10
CA ILE A 25 23.46 -19.75 22.39
C ILE A 25 24.83 -20.41 22.44
N TYR A 26 25.75 -19.91 21.62
CA TYR A 26 27.11 -20.45 21.52
C TYR A 26 27.99 -19.76 22.57
N LEU A 27 28.37 -20.51 23.60
CA LEU A 27 29.31 -20.10 24.65
C LEU A 27 30.69 -20.68 24.39
N SER A 28 31.69 -20.29 25.21
CA SER A 28 33.06 -20.83 25.14
C SER A 28 33.09 -22.35 25.31
N ASP A 29 32.15 -22.90 26.08
CA ASP A 29 32.07 -24.31 26.45
C ASP A 29 31.12 -25.12 25.54
N GLY A 30 30.59 -24.47 24.50
CA GLY A 30 29.70 -25.08 23.52
C GLY A 30 28.30 -24.47 23.48
N PRO A 31 27.39 -25.00 22.64
CA PRO A 31 26.04 -24.49 22.51
C PRO A 31 25.17 -24.87 23.71
N VAL A 32 24.38 -23.88 24.19
CA VAL A 32 23.40 -24.05 25.26
C VAL A 32 22.03 -23.68 24.77
N ASP A 33 21.07 -24.59 24.81
CA ASP A 33 19.69 -24.34 24.46
C ASP A 33 19.00 -23.40 25.46
N THR A 34 18.63 -22.24 25.01
CA THR A 34 18.02 -21.21 25.84
C THR A 34 16.59 -20.91 25.36
N LYS A 35 15.65 -20.86 26.33
CA LYS A 35 14.26 -20.47 26.05
C LYS A 35 14.14 -18.96 26.02
N VAL A 36 13.55 -18.46 24.93
CA VAL A 36 13.27 -17.04 24.71
C VAL A 36 11.78 -16.85 24.51
N GLU A 37 11.16 -15.93 25.25
CA GLU A 37 9.78 -15.52 25.04
C GLU A 37 9.75 -14.34 24.05
N ILE A 38 9.03 -14.51 22.95
CA ILE A 38 8.74 -13.47 21.98
C ILE A 38 7.31 -13.02 22.21
N GLN A 39 7.12 -11.71 22.40
CA GLN A 39 5.80 -11.09 22.56
C GLN A 39 5.52 -10.22 21.34
N ILE A 40 4.42 -10.53 20.63
CA ILE A 40 3.98 -9.78 19.45
C ILE A 40 2.75 -8.98 19.84
N ARG A 41 2.81 -7.66 19.60
CA ARG A 41 1.78 -6.68 19.94
C ARG A 41 1.67 -5.65 18.85
N THR A 42 0.52 -5.00 18.76
CA THR A 42 0.40 -3.71 18.06
C THR A 42 1.02 -2.59 18.91
N ILE A 43 1.22 -1.43 18.32
CA ILE A 43 1.72 -0.24 19.05
C ILE A 43 0.74 0.14 20.17
N ALA A 44 -0.57 0.08 19.92
CA ALA A 44 -1.58 0.39 20.91
C ALA A 44 -1.60 -0.60 22.08
N MET A 45 -1.46 -1.90 21.79
CA MET A 45 -1.32 -2.94 22.83
C MET A 45 -0.06 -2.74 23.69
N ASP A 46 1.05 -2.37 23.07
CA ASP A 46 2.32 -2.15 23.80
C ASP A 46 2.27 -0.89 24.66
N PHE A 47 1.69 0.20 24.14
CA PHE A 47 1.45 1.42 24.89
C PHE A 47 0.62 1.15 26.15
N TRP A 48 -0.52 0.44 25.99
CA TRP A 48 -1.38 0.07 27.11
C TRP A 48 -0.65 -0.82 28.13
N ALA A 49 0.05 -1.86 27.67
CA ALA A 49 0.79 -2.78 28.53
C ALA A 49 1.90 -2.08 29.34
N SER A 50 2.56 -1.10 28.72
CA SER A 50 3.58 -0.28 29.40
C SER A 50 3.00 0.58 30.52
N LEU A 51 1.78 1.10 30.34
CA LEU A 51 1.10 1.90 31.37
C LEU A 51 0.58 1.00 32.51
N GLU A 52 -0.06 -0.12 32.18
CA GLU A 52 -0.52 -1.11 33.16
C GLU A 52 0.61 -1.57 34.06
N HIS A 53 1.75 -1.91 33.47
CA HIS A 53 2.93 -2.33 34.19
C HIS A 53 3.43 -1.25 35.18
N LYS A 54 3.44 0.02 34.77
CA LYS A 54 3.81 1.13 35.67
C LYS A 54 2.85 1.29 36.86
N ILE A 55 1.55 1.14 36.60
CA ILE A 55 0.53 1.21 37.64
C ILE A 55 0.67 0.02 38.60
N TYR A 56 0.83 -1.20 38.06
CA TYR A 56 1.03 -2.40 38.85
C TYR A 56 2.21 -2.28 39.82
N TYR A 57 3.39 -1.81 39.32
CA TYR A 57 4.57 -1.60 40.16
C TYR A 57 4.37 -0.51 41.19
N LYS A 58 3.75 0.61 40.83
CA LYS A 58 3.51 1.72 41.74
C LYS A 58 2.62 1.34 42.93
N PHE A 59 1.67 0.46 42.72
CA PHE A 59 0.70 0.03 43.73
C PHE A 59 0.96 -1.38 44.27
N GLU A 60 2.11 -1.99 43.93
CA GLU A 60 2.48 -3.35 44.37
C GLU A 60 1.39 -4.40 44.13
N GLY A 61 0.66 -4.27 43.03
CA GLY A 61 -0.45 -5.15 42.65
C GLY A 61 -1.77 -4.84 43.34
N ASN A 62 -1.85 -3.78 44.19
CA ASN A 62 -3.07 -3.39 44.90
C ASN A 62 -3.58 -2.02 44.39
N ALA A 63 -3.74 -1.90 43.10
CA ALA A 63 -4.29 -0.67 42.52
C ALA A 63 -5.77 -0.49 42.95
N PRO A 64 -6.23 0.76 43.17
CA PRO A 64 -7.64 1.03 43.43
C PRO A 64 -8.53 0.54 42.28
N ASP A 65 -9.70 -0.03 42.58
CA ASP A 65 -10.64 -0.61 41.63
C ASP A 65 -10.98 0.33 40.45
N TYR A 66 -11.11 1.63 40.74
CA TYR A 66 -11.42 2.61 39.68
C TYR A 66 -10.29 2.70 38.64
N LEU A 67 -9.01 2.55 39.02
CA LEU A 67 -7.87 2.54 38.08
C LEU A 67 -7.88 1.28 37.24
N GLU A 68 -8.24 0.14 37.80
CA GLU A 68 -8.37 -1.09 37.01
C GLU A 68 -9.49 -1.01 35.99
N GLN A 69 -10.63 -0.39 36.38
CA GLN A 69 -11.74 -0.15 35.45
C GLN A 69 -11.35 0.81 34.33
N GLU A 70 -10.66 1.92 34.65
CA GLU A 70 -10.16 2.87 33.65
C GLU A 70 -9.11 2.23 32.72
N LEU A 71 -8.21 1.40 33.26
CA LEU A 71 -7.26 0.65 32.45
C LEU A 71 -7.96 -0.29 31.46
N LYS A 72 -9.01 -0.98 31.93
CA LYS A 72 -9.80 -1.83 31.06
C LYS A 72 -10.50 -1.04 29.96
N ALA A 73 -11.10 0.11 30.30
CA ALA A 73 -11.69 1.01 29.30
C ALA A 73 -10.66 1.51 28.27
N CYS A 74 -9.44 1.82 28.71
CA CYS A 74 -8.34 2.17 27.81
C CYS A 74 -7.92 0.98 26.91
N ALA A 75 -7.96 -0.27 27.41
CA ALA A 75 -7.69 -1.45 26.58
C ALA A 75 -8.74 -1.62 25.47
N ASP A 76 -10.00 -1.41 25.80
CA ASP A 76 -11.11 -1.46 24.84
C ASP A 76 -10.99 -0.36 23.75
N MET A 77 -10.58 0.86 24.14
CA MET A 77 -10.29 1.95 23.19
C MET A 77 -9.10 1.64 22.29
N ALA A 78 -8.03 1.05 22.82
CA ALA A 78 -6.87 0.61 22.06
C ALA A 78 -7.26 -0.45 21.00
N ASP A 79 -8.11 -1.39 21.36
CA ASP A 79 -8.65 -2.39 20.45
C ASP A 79 -9.50 -1.78 19.33
N MET A 80 -10.36 -0.82 19.68
CA MET A 80 -11.14 -0.07 18.68
C MET A 80 -10.25 0.69 17.70
N LEU A 81 -9.17 1.31 18.20
CA LEU A 81 -8.19 2.01 17.37
C LEU A 81 -7.49 1.06 16.41
N ASP A 82 -6.98 -0.07 16.91
CA ASP A 82 -6.32 -1.08 16.10
C ASP A 82 -7.23 -1.62 14.99
N ASN A 83 -8.48 -1.93 15.31
CA ASN A 83 -9.48 -2.39 14.33
C ASN A 83 -9.76 -1.31 13.27
N LYS A 84 -9.83 -0.05 13.68
CA LYS A 84 -10.04 1.07 12.74
C LYS A 84 -8.85 1.26 11.81
N MET A 85 -7.63 1.22 12.35
CA MET A 85 -6.40 1.32 11.57
C MET A 85 -6.24 0.15 10.61
N PHE A 86 -6.58 -1.06 11.03
CA PHE A 86 -6.59 -2.24 10.16
C PHE A 86 -7.57 -2.08 8.98
N SER A 87 -8.79 -1.62 9.26
CA SER A 87 -9.81 -1.38 8.21
C SER A 87 -9.35 -0.31 7.21
N LEU A 88 -8.73 0.79 7.69
CA LEU A 88 -8.17 1.83 6.84
C LEU A 88 -7.04 1.29 5.96
N ASN A 89 -6.15 0.49 6.52
CA ASN A 89 -5.06 -0.13 5.77
C ASN A 89 -5.59 -1.05 4.66
N GLN A 90 -6.61 -1.86 4.94
CA GLN A 90 -7.27 -2.69 3.92
C GLN A 90 -7.87 -1.84 2.79
N ALA A 91 -8.53 -0.72 3.13
CA ALA A 91 -9.11 0.17 2.14
C ALA A 91 -8.02 0.82 1.26
N ILE A 92 -6.92 1.28 1.85
CA ILE A 92 -5.78 1.85 1.12
C ILE A 92 -5.17 0.82 0.17
N THR A 93 -4.94 -0.40 0.64
CA THR A 93 -4.39 -1.49 -0.18
C THR A 93 -5.29 -1.78 -1.38
N LYS A 94 -6.60 -1.86 -1.16
CA LYS A 94 -7.57 -2.10 -2.23
C LYS A 94 -7.55 -0.99 -3.28
N ILE A 95 -7.55 0.28 -2.86
CA ILE A 95 -7.47 1.42 -3.77
C ILE A 95 -6.16 1.39 -4.57
N ALA A 96 -5.03 1.09 -3.92
CA ALA A 96 -3.73 1.01 -4.58
C ALA A 96 -3.70 -0.10 -5.65
N GLU A 97 -4.30 -1.27 -5.36
CA GLU A 97 -4.41 -2.37 -6.31
C GLU A 97 -5.31 -2.03 -7.51
N GLU A 98 -6.42 -1.34 -7.28
CA GLU A 98 -7.32 -0.86 -8.34
C GLU A 98 -6.61 0.15 -9.26
N GLN A 99 -5.91 1.13 -8.68
CA GLN A 99 -5.13 2.11 -9.43
C GLN A 99 -3.97 1.47 -10.22
N ALA A 100 -3.33 0.44 -9.67
CA ALA A 100 -2.28 -0.29 -10.37
C ALA A 100 -2.83 -1.03 -11.60
N LYS A 101 -3.99 -1.66 -11.48
CA LYS A 101 -4.68 -2.35 -12.59
C LYS A 101 -5.09 -1.36 -13.69
N GLU A 102 -5.64 -0.19 -13.32
CA GLU A 102 -6.02 0.85 -14.28
C GLU A 102 -4.81 1.39 -15.06
N LYS A 103 -3.70 1.66 -14.36
CA LYS A 103 -2.45 2.11 -14.99
C LYS A 103 -1.89 1.08 -15.97
N GLU A 104 -1.95 -0.20 -15.60
CA GLU A 104 -1.47 -1.27 -16.48
C GLU A 104 -2.37 -1.43 -17.71
N ALA A 105 -3.69 -1.38 -17.54
CA ALA A 105 -4.65 -1.42 -18.63
C ALA A 105 -4.46 -0.22 -19.59
N ALA A 106 -4.21 0.98 -19.06
CA ALA A 106 -3.94 2.17 -19.87
C ALA A 106 -2.66 2.03 -20.70
N LYS A 107 -1.57 1.48 -20.11
CA LYS A 107 -0.32 1.21 -20.84
C LYS A 107 -0.51 0.19 -21.96
N VAL A 108 -1.27 -0.87 -21.71
CA VAL A 108 -1.57 -1.88 -22.73
C VAL A 108 -2.37 -1.26 -23.88
N ALA A 109 -3.41 -0.47 -23.57
CA ALA A 109 -4.22 0.21 -24.58
C ALA A 109 -3.39 1.21 -25.41
N GLU A 110 -2.47 1.94 -24.79
CA GLU A 110 -1.56 2.86 -25.51
C GLU A 110 -0.61 2.10 -26.44
N LYS A 111 -0.06 0.98 -25.97
CA LYS A 111 0.82 0.11 -26.77
C LYS A 111 0.10 -0.49 -27.97
N MET A 112 -1.17 -0.89 -27.81
CA MET A 112 -1.99 -1.42 -28.91
C MET A 112 -2.27 -0.33 -29.95
N LYS A 113 -2.66 0.88 -29.53
CA LYS A 113 -2.88 2.03 -30.44
C LYS A 113 -1.62 2.44 -31.19
N LYS A 114 -0.45 2.30 -30.60
CA LYS A 114 0.83 2.58 -31.27
C LYS A 114 1.14 1.52 -32.33
N ALA A 115 0.93 0.24 -32.02
CA ALA A 115 1.11 -0.85 -32.97
C ALA A 115 0.19 -0.73 -34.21
N GLU A 116 -1.09 -0.36 -34.00
CA GLU A 116 -2.05 -0.13 -35.09
C GLU A 116 -1.66 1.04 -36.02
N ARG A 117 -0.95 2.05 -35.50
CA ARG A 117 -0.46 3.19 -36.30
C ARG A 117 0.78 2.85 -37.13
N GLU A 118 1.59 1.90 -36.69
CA GLU A 118 2.82 1.45 -37.40
C GLU A 118 2.51 0.46 -38.53
N ASP A 119 1.33 -0.16 -38.54
CA ASP A 119 0.92 -1.19 -39.51
C ASP A 119 0.08 -0.63 -40.68
N VAL A 120 0.02 0.70 -40.88
CA VAL A 120 -0.59 1.30 -42.05
C VAL A 120 0.44 1.35 -43.19
N PRO A 121 0.34 0.54 -44.26
CA PRO A 121 1.27 0.60 -45.36
C PRO A 121 1.16 1.95 -46.05
N ALA A 122 2.31 2.59 -46.27
CA ALA A 122 2.43 3.82 -47.04
C ALA A 122 1.76 3.65 -48.41
N GLY A 123 0.62 4.28 -48.59
CA GLY A 123 -0.11 4.27 -49.85
C GLY A 123 0.76 4.81 -50.96
N ASN A 124 0.88 3.99 -51.98
CA ASN A 124 1.57 4.22 -53.25
C ASN A 124 1.03 5.50 -53.92
N GLU A 125 1.72 6.61 -53.76
CA GLU A 125 1.51 7.81 -54.61
C GLU A 125 2.09 7.52 -56.00
N GLN A 126 1.27 7.02 -56.90
CA GLN A 126 1.55 7.01 -58.34
C GLN A 126 1.33 8.42 -58.87
N GLU A 127 2.43 9.13 -59.16
CA GLU A 127 2.45 10.28 -60.06
C GLU A 127 1.91 9.89 -61.44
N PRO A 128 1.01 10.68 -62.07
CA PRO A 128 0.69 10.51 -63.48
C PRO A 128 1.77 11.21 -64.34
N LYS A 129 2.49 10.40 -65.12
CA LYS A 129 3.41 10.84 -66.15
C LYS A 129 2.65 11.42 -67.36
N ASP A 130 3.06 12.63 -67.71
CA ASP A 130 3.21 13.21 -69.06
C ASP A 130 2.13 12.96 -70.13
N GLY A 131 1.59 14.06 -70.56
CA GLY A 131 1.03 14.27 -71.91
C GLY A 131 1.33 15.67 -72.42
N LYS A 132 2.46 15.81 -73.15
CA LYS A 132 2.74 16.98 -74.00
C LYS A 132 1.61 17.20 -75.02
N ARG A 133 1.13 18.44 -75.15
CA ARG A 133 0.98 19.06 -76.50
C ARG A 133 0.88 20.57 -76.42
N SER A 134 1.76 21.14 -77.17
CA SER A 134 1.92 22.43 -77.82
C SER A 134 0.65 23.19 -78.28
N GLY A 135 0.70 24.50 -78.22
CA GLY A 135 -0.09 25.40 -79.03
C GLY A 135 -0.41 26.72 -78.34
N GLU A 136 0.41 27.69 -78.57
CA GLU A 136 0.18 28.98 -79.25
C GLU A 136 -0.80 29.98 -78.62
N ALA A 137 -0.17 31.02 -78.19
CA ALA A 137 -0.36 32.45 -78.59
C ALA A 137 -1.65 33.20 -78.22
N ALA A 138 -1.42 34.30 -77.62
CA ALA A 138 -1.92 35.64 -77.83
C ALA A 138 -2.50 36.32 -76.60
N SER A 139 -1.74 37.32 -76.14
CA SER A 139 -2.07 38.74 -76.20
C SER A 139 -3.24 39.24 -75.32
N GLY A 140 -2.88 40.20 -74.52
CA GLY A 140 -3.84 41.22 -74.12
C GLY A 140 -3.89 41.51 -72.62
N ASN A 141 -2.97 42.24 -72.15
CA ASN A 141 -2.99 43.65 -71.84
C ASN A 141 -4.04 44.15 -70.80
N ARG A 142 -3.47 44.77 -69.82
CA ARG A 142 -3.92 46.00 -69.11
C ARG A 142 -4.85 45.95 -67.92
N LYS A 143 -4.23 46.42 -66.90
CA LYS A 143 -4.52 47.61 -66.08
C LYS A 143 -5.49 47.44 -64.88
N GLU A 144 -4.86 47.82 -63.86
CA GLU A 144 -5.12 48.94 -62.87
C GLU A 144 -6.33 48.72 -61.95
N ALA A 145 -5.99 48.79 -60.76
CA ALA A 145 -6.06 49.85 -59.76
C ALA A 145 -7.24 49.69 -58.77
N GLY A 146 -6.92 49.86 -57.58
CA GLY A 146 -7.58 50.81 -56.69
C GLY A 146 -8.47 50.21 -55.64
N GLU A 147 -8.04 50.53 -54.48
CA GLU A 147 -8.47 50.88 -53.14
C GLU A 147 -8.51 49.74 -52.14
#